data_ecac6e4893e985ecabc9c8d19136d193
#
_entry.id   ecac6e4893e985ecabc9c8d19136d193
#
_cell.length_a   1.000
_cell.length_b   1.000
_cell.length_c   1.000
_cell.angle_alpha   90.00
_cell.angle_beta   90.00
_cell.angle_gamma   90.00
#
_symmetry.space_group_name_H-M   'P 1'
#
loop_
_entity.id
_entity.type
_entity.pdbx_description
1 polymer ?
#
loop_
_entity_poly.entity_id
_entity_poly.type
_entity_poly.pdbx_seq_one_letter_code
_entity_poly.pdbx_strand_id
1 'polypeptide(L)'
;MITWLLLTYKLPSEPSARRVYVWRKLKKLGAVTIFEAVWVLPDSPRTYEQFQWLVAEIQEMGGEAMFWKAHVELASQEEELTCRFAKQIDAAYQTLLEKIEQPEPNLSALAQEYQQVAQRDYFHSLLGQQVRTRLLAARGDES
;
A
#
# COMPACT_ATOMS: atom_id res chain seq x y z
N MET A 1 10.95 10.38 -14.47
CA MET A 1 10.68 8.95 -14.71
C MET A 1 10.80 8.19 -13.38
N ILE A 2 9.73 7.50 -13.03
CA ILE A 2 9.67 6.75 -11.76
C ILE A 2 10.31 5.38 -11.95
N THR A 3 11.11 4.95 -10.99
CA THR A 3 11.59 3.58 -10.94
C THR A 3 10.59 2.74 -10.15
N TRP A 4 10.10 1.68 -10.77
CA TRP A 4 9.12 0.78 -10.18
C TRP A 4 9.78 -0.53 -9.80
N LEU A 5 9.28 -1.14 -8.73
CA LEU A 5 9.60 -2.52 -8.39
C LEU A 5 8.45 -3.40 -8.84
N LEU A 6 8.76 -4.46 -9.57
CA LEU A 6 7.79 -5.43 -10.04
C LEU A 6 8.06 -6.76 -9.36
N LEU A 7 7.03 -7.39 -8.84
CA LEU A 7 7.13 -8.73 -8.24
C LEU A 7 6.31 -9.72 -9.04
N THR A 8 6.96 -10.79 -9.48
CA THR A 8 6.30 -11.93 -10.11
C THR A 8 6.55 -13.16 -9.26
N TYR A 9 5.51 -13.97 -9.05
CA TYR A 9 5.67 -15.16 -8.23
C TYR A 9 4.68 -16.24 -8.62
N LYS A 10 5.01 -17.45 -8.18
CA LYS A 10 4.17 -18.63 -8.34
C LYS A 10 4.21 -19.41 -7.05
N LEU A 11 3.03 -19.76 -6.55
CA LEU A 11 2.86 -20.59 -5.36
C LEU A 11 2.05 -21.83 -5.71
N PRO A 12 2.31 -22.96 -5.02
CA PRO A 12 1.42 -24.13 -5.14
C PRO A 12 -0.01 -23.73 -4.78
N SER A 13 -0.99 -24.32 -5.47
CA SER A 13 -2.41 -24.03 -5.21
C SER A 13 -2.86 -24.50 -3.83
N GLU A 14 -2.19 -25.50 -3.28
CA GLU A 14 -2.45 -26.05 -1.96
C GLU A 14 -1.20 -26.01 -1.08
N PRO A 15 -1.28 -25.63 0.20
CA PRO A 15 -2.48 -25.12 0.86
C PRO A 15 -2.78 -23.66 0.46
N SER A 16 -4.04 -23.33 0.33
CA SER A 16 -4.49 -22.00 -0.10
C SER A 16 -4.10 -20.89 0.91
N ALA A 17 -3.86 -21.24 2.17
CA ALA A 17 -3.47 -20.30 3.21
C ALA A 17 -2.20 -19.51 2.85
N ARG A 18 -1.26 -20.13 2.14
CA ARG A 18 -0.03 -19.48 1.70
C ARG A 18 -0.29 -18.39 0.68
N ARG A 19 -1.18 -18.65 -0.27
CA ARG A 19 -1.59 -17.68 -1.29
C ARG A 19 -2.28 -16.49 -0.67
N VAL A 20 -3.16 -16.72 0.30
CA VAL A 20 -3.88 -15.67 1.03
C VAL A 20 -2.89 -14.82 1.83
N TYR A 21 -1.90 -15.44 2.47
CA TYR A 21 -0.87 -14.73 3.24
C TYR A 21 -0.11 -13.74 2.35
N VAL A 22 0.37 -14.19 1.18
CA VAL A 22 1.12 -13.34 0.26
C VAL A 22 0.24 -12.20 -0.26
N TRP A 23 -1.00 -12.51 -0.64
CA TRP A 23 -1.95 -11.51 -1.14
C TRP A 23 -2.21 -10.42 -0.09
N ARG A 24 -2.45 -10.82 1.17
CA ARG A 24 -2.67 -9.86 2.27
C ARG A 24 -1.46 -9.00 2.52
N LYS A 25 -0.27 -9.59 2.44
CA LYS A 25 0.99 -8.85 2.63
C LYS A 25 1.14 -7.78 1.55
N LEU A 26 0.89 -8.13 0.30
CA LEU A 26 0.96 -7.21 -0.83
C LEU A 26 -0.06 -6.08 -0.69
N LYS A 27 -1.28 -6.40 -0.28
CA LYS A 27 -2.32 -5.39 -0.04
C LYS A 27 -1.93 -4.44 1.09
N LYS A 28 -1.37 -4.96 2.16
CA LYS A 28 -0.91 -4.16 3.29
C LYS A 28 0.21 -3.20 2.91
N LEU A 29 1.09 -3.61 1.99
CA LEU A 29 2.15 -2.76 1.47
C LEU A 29 1.63 -1.66 0.53
N GLY A 30 0.39 -1.76 0.10
CA GLY A 30 -0.19 -0.84 -0.86
C GLY A 30 0.20 -1.13 -2.29
N ALA A 31 0.66 -2.35 -2.58
CA ALA A 31 1.04 -2.74 -3.94
C ALA A 31 -0.19 -2.80 -4.85
N VAL A 32 0.03 -2.50 -6.11
CA VAL A 32 -0.99 -2.54 -7.16
C VAL A 32 -0.67 -3.69 -8.10
N THR A 33 -1.68 -4.44 -8.53
CA THR A 33 -1.47 -5.54 -9.48
C THR A 33 -1.77 -5.11 -10.90
N ILE A 34 -0.93 -5.54 -11.84
CA ILE A 34 -1.09 -5.32 -13.28
C ILE A 34 -1.47 -6.66 -13.91
N PHE A 35 -2.61 -6.69 -14.62
CA PHE A 35 -3.12 -7.89 -15.30
C PHE A 35 -3.21 -9.11 -14.38
N GLU A 36 -3.46 -8.87 -13.10
CA GLU A 36 -3.58 -9.93 -12.08
C GLU A 36 -2.33 -10.82 -11.93
N ALA A 37 -1.21 -10.42 -12.53
CA ALA A 37 0.00 -11.24 -12.59
C ALA A 37 1.23 -10.59 -11.97
N VAL A 38 1.33 -9.27 -12.02
CA VAL A 38 2.52 -8.55 -11.58
C VAL A 38 2.13 -7.55 -10.50
N TRP A 39 2.80 -7.60 -9.35
CA TRP A 39 2.59 -6.65 -8.27
C TRP A 39 3.64 -5.56 -8.34
N VAL A 40 3.21 -4.32 -8.11
CA VAL A 40 4.03 -3.14 -8.33
C VAL A 40 4.07 -2.26 -7.09
N LEU A 41 5.26 -1.76 -6.76
CA LEU A 41 5.49 -0.70 -5.78
C LEU A 41 6.48 0.31 -6.37
N PRO A 42 6.40 1.58 -6.00
CA PRO A 42 7.49 2.50 -6.34
C PRO A 42 8.75 2.11 -5.58
N ASP A 43 9.91 2.29 -6.22
CA ASP A 43 11.19 1.94 -5.62
C ASP A 43 11.57 2.92 -4.50
N SER A 44 11.94 2.38 -3.37
CA SER A 44 12.54 3.09 -2.26
C SER A 44 13.32 2.07 -1.44
N PRO A 45 14.21 2.49 -0.54
CA PRO A 45 14.89 1.53 0.34
C PRO A 45 13.92 0.65 1.11
N ARG A 46 12.80 1.20 1.57
CA ARG A 46 11.80 0.46 2.31
C ARG A 46 11.04 -0.54 1.44
N THR A 47 10.54 -0.13 0.28
CA THR A 47 9.78 -1.02 -0.60
C THR A 47 10.67 -2.12 -1.19
N TYR A 48 11.92 -1.79 -1.50
CA TYR A 48 12.90 -2.75 -1.95
C TYR A 48 13.11 -3.86 -0.90
N GLU A 49 13.32 -3.47 0.34
CA GLU A 49 13.50 -4.41 1.45
C GLU A 49 12.26 -5.29 1.64
N GLN A 50 11.07 -4.69 1.56
CA GLN A 50 9.83 -5.44 1.71
C GLN A 50 9.64 -6.50 0.63
N PHE A 51 9.95 -6.18 -0.63
CA PHE A 51 9.88 -7.18 -1.70
C PHE A 51 10.97 -8.24 -1.55
N GLN A 52 12.16 -7.85 -1.11
CA GLN A 52 13.25 -8.79 -0.84
C GLN A 52 12.85 -9.83 0.19
N TRP A 53 12.24 -9.39 1.30
CA TRP A 53 11.71 -10.29 2.33
C TRP A 53 10.60 -11.17 1.80
N LEU A 54 9.70 -10.62 1.00
CA LEU A 54 8.57 -11.38 0.47
C LEU A 54 9.03 -12.47 -0.50
N VAL A 55 10.03 -12.20 -1.32
CA VAL A 55 10.64 -13.22 -2.19
C VAL A 55 11.16 -14.39 -1.34
N ALA A 56 11.89 -14.09 -0.26
CA ALA A 56 12.41 -15.11 0.64
C ALA A 56 11.29 -15.94 1.26
N GLU A 57 10.23 -15.29 1.72
CA GLU A 57 9.07 -15.97 2.31
C GLU A 57 8.37 -16.89 1.30
N ILE A 58 8.20 -16.43 0.06
CA ILE A 58 7.59 -17.24 -1.00
C ILE A 58 8.43 -18.47 -1.29
N GLN A 59 9.75 -18.31 -1.34
CA GLN A 59 10.65 -19.45 -1.57
C GLN A 59 10.58 -20.45 -0.42
N GLU A 60 10.49 -19.99 0.82
CA GLU A 60 10.32 -20.86 1.98
C GLU A 60 8.99 -21.62 1.95
N MET A 61 7.98 -21.06 1.32
CA MET A 61 6.67 -21.70 1.14
C MET A 61 6.65 -22.72 -0.01
N GLY A 62 7.78 -22.92 -0.67
CA GLY A 62 7.88 -23.84 -1.81
C GLY A 62 7.52 -23.19 -3.13
N GLY A 63 7.39 -21.87 -3.17
CA GLY A 63 7.12 -21.13 -4.40
C GLY A 63 8.38 -20.59 -5.05
N GLU A 64 8.17 -19.87 -6.12
CA GLU A 64 9.22 -19.18 -6.88
C GLU A 64 8.84 -17.71 -6.99
N ALA A 65 9.81 -16.81 -6.88
CA ALA A 65 9.56 -15.38 -6.97
C ALA A 65 10.77 -14.66 -7.51
N MET A 66 10.51 -13.60 -8.27
CA MET A 66 11.53 -12.67 -8.74
C MET A 66 10.99 -11.26 -8.62
N PHE A 67 11.84 -10.31 -8.31
CA PHE A 67 11.44 -8.91 -8.41
C PHE A 67 12.44 -8.13 -9.25
N TRP A 68 11.96 -7.04 -9.84
CA TRP A 68 12.61 -6.33 -10.91
C TRP A 68 12.55 -4.84 -10.65
N LYS A 69 13.57 -4.11 -11.08
CA LYS A 69 13.46 -2.66 -11.22
C LYS A 69 13.14 -2.37 -12.68
N ALA A 70 12.17 -1.50 -12.91
CA ALA A 70 11.71 -1.23 -14.26
C ALA A 70 11.19 0.20 -14.38
N HIS A 71 11.12 0.66 -15.61
CA HIS A 71 10.51 1.93 -15.97
C HIS A 71 9.35 1.67 -16.92
N VAL A 72 8.30 2.49 -16.80
CA VAL A 72 7.22 2.47 -17.78
C VAL A 72 7.64 3.35 -18.93
N GLU A 73 7.64 2.79 -20.14
CA GLU A 73 8.12 3.50 -21.32
C GLU A 73 7.18 4.62 -21.78
N LEU A 74 5.86 4.41 -21.67
CA LEU A 74 4.87 5.41 -22.12
C LEU A 74 4.42 6.28 -20.95
N ALA A 75 4.60 7.59 -21.09
CA ALA A 75 4.23 8.54 -20.03
C ALA A 75 2.77 8.43 -19.61
N SER A 76 1.86 8.16 -20.55
CA SER A 76 0.44 7.98 -20.25
C SER A 76 0.17 6.78 -19.37
N GLN A 77 0.91 5.70 -19.56
CA GLN A 77 0.77 4.50 -18.74
C GLN A 77 1.37 4.69 -17.35
N GLU A 78 2.48 5.40 -17.24
CA GLU A 78 3.05 5.76 -15.95
C GLU A 78 2.07 6.61 -15.13
N GLU A 79 1.41 7.55 -15.78
CA GLU A 79 0.39 8.38 -15.15
C GLU A 79 -0.80 7.56 -14.68
N GLU A 80 -1.28 6.61 -15.50
CA GLU A 80 -2.35 5.70 -15.11
C GLU A 80 -1.98 4.88 -13.88
N LEU A 81 -0.75 4.38 -13.84
CA LEU A 81 -0.27 3.58 -12.71
C LEU A 81 -0.20 4.43 -11.43
N THR A 82 0.33 5.65 -11.54
CA THR A 82 0.38 6.61 -10.44
C THR A 82 -1.03 6.92 -9.93
N CYS A 83 -2.00 7.12 -10.84
CA CYS A 83 -3.39 7.33 -10.49
C CYS A 83 -4.01 6.16 -9.73
N ARG A 84 -3.64 4.94 -10.06
CA ARG A 84 -4.15 3.77 -9.34
C ARG A 84 -3.69 3.76 -7.89
N PHE A 85 -2.43 4.13 -7.64
CA PHE A 85 -1.94 4.30 -6.27
C PHE A 85 -2.67 5.42 -5.55
N ALA A 86 -2.88 6.56 -6.21
CA ALA A 86 -3.58 7.70 -5.64
C ALA A 86 -5.01 7.34 -5.25
N LYS A 87 -5.76 6.68 -6.12
CA LYS A 87 -7.14 6.28 -5.84
C LYS A 87 -7.23 5.32 -4.66
N GLN A 88 -6.32 4.37 -4.58
CA GLN A 88 -6.28 3.39 -3.50
C GLN A 88 -6.04 4.06 -2.14
N ILE A 89 -5.08 4.98 -2.08
CA ILE A 89 -4.75 5.67 -0.84
C ILE A 89 -5.82 6.68 -0.46
N ASP A 90 -6.40 7.39 -1.44
CA ASP A 90 -7.47 8.34 -1.20
C ASP A 90 -8.72 7.67 -0.62
N ALA A 91 -9.05 6.48 -1.10
CA ALA A 91 -10.16 5.71 -0.53
C ALA A 91 -9.93 5.38 0.95
N ALA A 92 -8.70 5.00 1.31
CA ALA A 92 -8.35 4.71 2.70
C ALA A 92 -8.45 5.95 3.58
N TYR A 93 -7.96 7.09 3.10
CA TYR A 93 -8.06 8.35 3.85
C TYR A 93 -9.50 8.83 3.97
N GLN A 94 -10.29 8.66 2.91
CA GLN A 94 -11.70 9.04 2.95
C GLN A 94 -12.45 8.28 4.05
N THR A 95 -12.17 7.00 4.19
CA THR A 95 -12.73 6.17 5.26
C THR A 95 -12.38 6.74 6.64
N LEU A 96 -11.12 7.18 6.82
CA LEU A 96 -10.69 7.79 8.08
C LEU A 96 -11.41 9.10 8.36
N LEU A 97 -11.61 9.95 7.34
CA LEU A 97 -12.36 11.20 7.49
C LEU A 97 -13.78 10.93 7.96
N GLU A 98 -14.43 9.93 7.38
CA GLU A 98 -15.78 9.54 7.78
C GLU A 98 -15.84 9.06 9.24
N LYS A 99 -14.84 8.29 9.66
CA LYS A 99 -14.76 7.79 11.05
C LYS A 99 -14.53 8.91 12.07
N ILE A 100 -13.74 9.92 11.70
CA ILE A 100 -13.47 11.06 12.58
C ILE A 100 -14.76 11.85 12.85
N GLU A 101 -15.65 11.91 11.87
CA GLU A 101 -16.91 12.66 11.98
C GLU A 101 -18.00 11.92 12.74
N GLN A 102 -17.80 10.63 13.07
CA GLN A 102 -18.76 9.87 13.87
C GLN A 102 -18.82 10.39 15.31
N PRO A 103 -19.99 10.23 16.00
CA PRO A 103 -20.07 10.58 17.43
C PRO A 103 -19.06 9.77 18.26
N GLU A 104 -18.38 10.45 19.18
CA GLU A 104 -17.41 9.84 20.08
C GLU A 104 -16.36 8.96 19.38
N PRO A 105 -15.61 9.50 18.40
CA PRO A 105 -14.63 8.70 17.69
C PRO A 105 -13.48 8.28 18.62
N ASN A 106 -12.96 7.08 18.40
CA ASN A 106 -11.77 6.61 19.11
C ASN A 106 -10.53 7.21 18.42
N LEU A 107 -10.14 8.42 18.86
CA LEU A 107 -9.06 9.17 18.22
C LEU A 107 -7.70 8.46 18.29
N SER A 108 -7.45 7.72 19.38
CA SER A 108 -6.21 6.94 19.50
C SER A 108 -6.11 5.85 18.42
N ALA A 109 -7.20 5.10 18.23
CA ALA A 109 -7.25 4.06 17.20
C ALA A 109 -7.14 4.67 15.80
N LEU A 110 -7.81 5.79 15.55
CA LEU A 110 -7.78 6.48 14.27
C LEU A 110 -6.40 7.05 13.96
N ALA A 111 -5.68 7.54 14.97
CA ALA A 111 -4.31 8.00 14.79
C ALA A 111 -3.39 6.85 14.37
N GLN A 112 -3.58 5.66 14.94
CA GLN A 112 -2.83 4.48 14.55
C GLN A 112 -3.16 4.04 13.12
N GLU A 113 -4.43 4.04 12.75
CA GLU A 113 -4.86 3.74 11.38
C GLU A 113 -4.27 4.75 10.38
N TYR A 114 -4.26 6.03 10.74
CA TYR A 114 -3.65 7.07 9.92
C TYR A 114 -2.15 6.78 9.67
N GLN A 115 -1.42 6.40 10.71
CA GLN A 115 0.01 6.08 10.57
C GLN A 115 0.21 4.90 9.62
N GLN A 116 -0.63 3.89 9.69
CA GLN A 116 -0.56 2.73 8.80
C GLN A 116 -0.82 3.11 7.34
N VAL A 117 -1.83 3.96 7.11
CA VAL A 117 -2.13 4.44 5.76
C VAL A 117 -1.01 5.33 5.23
N ALA A 118 -0.49 6.23 6.07
CA ALA A 118 0.58 7.16 5.69
C ALA A 118 1.86 6.41 5.26
N GLN A 119 2.14 5.25 5.84
CA GLN A 119 3.31 4.44 5.46
C GLN A 119 3.25 3.94 4.02
N ARG A 120 2.04 3.80 3.46
CA ARG A 120 1.87 3.35 2.07
C ARG A 120 1.37 4.47 1.15
N ASP A 121 1.45 5.70 1.60
CA ASP A 121 1.11 6.90 0.81
C ASP A 121 2.35 7.36 0.05
N TYR A 122 2.64 6.69 -1.06
CA TYR A 122 3.89 6.87 -1.78
C TYR A 122 3.96 8.18 -2.58
N PHE A 123 2.81 8.78 -2.88
CA PHE A 123 2.73 9.99 -3.71
C PHE A 123 2.15 11.20 -2.97
N HIS A 124 2.10 11.13 -1.64
CA HIS A 124 1.73 12.24 -0.75
C HIS A 124 0.37 12.85 -1.08
N SER A 125 -0.68 12.09 -0.83
CA SER A 125 -2.07 12.50 -1.06
C SER A 125 -2.43 13.75 -0.25
N LEU A 126 -3.17 14.67 -0.88
CA LEU A 126 -3.72 15.85 -0.19
C LEU A 126 -4.74 15.45 0.87
N LEU A 127 -5.48 14.37 0.66
CA LEU A 127 -6.42 13.85 1.66
C LEU A 127 -5.70 13.42 2.95
N GLY A 128 -4.47 12.92 2.83
CA GLY A 128 -3.65 12.57 3.98
C GLY A 128 -3.40 13.77 4.89
N GLN A 129 -3.14 14.93 4.30
CA GLN A 129 -2.96 16.16 5.05
C GLN A 129 -4.25 16.59 5.74
N GLN A 130 -5.40 16.43 5.07
CA GLN A 130 -6.71 16.73 5.65
C GLN A 130 -7.00 15.84 6.86
N VAL A 131 -6.73 14.55 6.75
CA VAL A 131 -6.91 13.61 7.87
C VAL A 131 -6.07 14.03 9.06
N ARG A 132 -4.79 14.33 8.81
CA ARG A 132 -3.87 14.77 9.87
C ARG A 132 -4.39 16.03 10.56
N THR A 133 -4.80 17.02 9.78
CA THR A 133 -5.34 18.28 10.30
C THR A 133 -6.59 18.03 11.16
N ARG A 134 -7.50 17.20 10.67
CA ARG A 134 -8.73 16.85 11.40
C ARG A 134 -8.44 16.10 12.70
N LEU A 135 -7.51 15.17 12.69
CA LEU A 135 -7.11 14.44 13.90
C LEU A 135 -6.48 15.37 14.93
N LEU A 136 -5.60 16.28 14.50
CA LEU A 136 -4.98 17.23 15.41
C LEU A 136 -6.01 18.20 16.01
N ALA A 137 -6.94 18.68 15.18
CA ALA A 137 -8.02 19.56 15.65
C ALA A 137 -8.92 18.86 16.67
N ALA A 138 -9.30 17.62 16.40
CA ALA A 138 -10.14 16.84 17.31
C ALA A 138 -9.45 16.57 18.65
N ARG A 139 -8.14 16.31 18.62
CA ARG A 139 -7.37 16.11 19.86
C ARG A 139 -7.20 17.42 20.64
N GLY A 140 -7.07 18.55 19.94
CA GLY A 140 -7.02 19.87 20.55
C GLY A 140 -8.31 20.21 21.26
N ASP A 141 -9.46 19.83 20.70
CA ASP A 141 -10.77 20.07 21.27
C ASP A 141 -10.99 19.25 22.55
N GLU A 142 -10.24 18.18 22.76
CA GLU A 142 -10.32 17.34 23.95
C GLU A 142 -9.47 17.88 25.12
N SER A 143 -8.57 18.78 24.81
CA SER A 143 -7.71 19.38 25.82
C SER A 143 -8.33 20.69 26.35
#